data_1169ab765e0d815e1d9f05b8ee405e26
#
_entry.id   1169ab765e0d815e1d9f05b8ee405e26
#
_cell.length_a   1.000
_cell.length_b   1.000
_cell.length_c   1.000
_cell.angle_alpha   90.00
_cell.angle_beta   90.00
_cell.angle_gamma   90.00
#
_symmetry.space_group_name_H-M   'P 1'
#
loop_
_entity.id
_entity.type
_entity.pdbx_description
1 polymer ?
#
loop_
_entity_poly.entity_id
_entity_poly.type
_entity_poly.pdbx_seq_one_letter_code
_entity_poly.pdbx_strand_id
1 'polypeptide(L)'
;MRLNKKNIIVTAAAQGIGKATALRFANEGATVLATDINEDRLIDLKKENDNIQTMKLDATNKNEVEAFCSTVDKIDVLFHAVGFVHHGTILDCDENEFSRSINVNVFSAYLMTHNILPKMLKKKKGSIVIVSSAASNVKGAPNRFIYGTTKAALNGFVKAIAIDHVKDGIRCNAILPGTVETPSWEGRVNMAEDPIQARSDFIARQAMGRLAQPEEIASLATYLASDESDFVTGTLNLIDGGWTL
;
A
#
# COMPACT_ATOMS: atom_id res chain seq x y z
N MET A 1 -7.05 -14.83 16.17
CA MET A 1 -6.20 -14.71 14.97
C MET A 1 -7.10 -14.59 13.75
N ARG A 2 -7.18 -13.38 13.21
CA ARG A 2 -8.11 -13.01 12.11
C ARG A 2 -7.63 -13.48 10.73
N LEU A 3 -6.34 -13.83 10.60
CA LEU A 3 -5.69 -14.21 9.33
C LEU A 3 -5.09 -15.62 9.39
N ASN A 4 -5.58 -16.46 10.31
CA ASN A 4 -5.06 -17.80 10.52
C ASN A 4 -4.98 -18.61 9.22
N LYS A 5 -3.80 -19.17 8.93
CA LYS A 5 -3.49 -19.99 7.75
C LYS A 5 -3.65 -19.27 6.40
N LYS A 6 -3.79 -17.94 6.35
CA LYS A 6 -3.76 -17.20 5.08
C LYS A 6 -2.33 -17.02 4.59
N ASN A 7 -2.14 -17.15 3.27
CA ASN A 7 -0.89 -16.83 2.59
C ASN A 7 -1.01 -15.42 2.01
N ILE A 8 -0.14 -14.51 2.42
CA ILE A 8 -0.27 -13.09 2.14
C ILE A 8 1.03 -12.54 1.54
N ILE A 9 0.92 -11.80 0.45
CA ILE A 9 2.03 -10.99 -0.07
C ILE A 9 1.87 -9.57 0.46
N VAL A 10 2.96 -9.01 1.00
CA VAL A 10 3.07 -7.60 1.39
C VAL A 10 4.22 -6.97 0.63
N THR A 11 3.95 -5.97 -0.20
CA THR A 11 4.99 -5.23 -0.92
C THR A 11 5.40 -3.96 -0.18
N ALA A 12 6.60 -3.44 -0.46
CA ALA A 12 7.21 -2.31 0.26
C ALA A 12 7.26 -2.54 1.78
N ALA A 13 7.65 -3.77 2.17
CA ALA A 13 7.55 -4.26 3.53
C ALA A 13 8.77 -3.92 4.42
N ALA A 14 9.82 -3.29 3.88
CA ALA A 14 11.04 -3.00 4.63
C ALA A 14 10.87 -1.89 5.69
N GLN A 15 9.82 -1.07 5.58
CA GLN A 15 9.60 0.06 6.51
C GLN A 15 8.14 0.53 6.52
N GLY A 16 7.82 1.42 7.47
CA GLY A 16 6.55 2.18 7.53
C GLY A 16 5.31 1.27 7.49
N ILE A 17 4.32 1.66 6.67
CA ILE A 17 3.03 0.96 6.57
C ILE A 17 3.20 -0.51 6.17
N GLY A 18 4.07 -0.80 5.18
CA GLY A 18 4.29 -2.16 4.72
C GLY A 18 4.87 -3.06 5.82
N LYS A 19 5.90 -2.57 6.55
CA LYS A 19 6.51 -3.30 7.68
C LYS A 19 5.49 -3.57 8.79
N ALA A 20 4.80 -2.54 9.25
CA ALA A 20 3.81 -2.67 10.32
C ALA A 20 2.68 -3.65 9.92
N THR A 21 2.25 -3.61 8.64
CA THR A 21 1.24 -4.52 8.12
C THR A 21 1.75 -5.97 8.04
N ALA A 22 2.98 -6.19 7.59
CA ALA A 22 3.58 -7.53 7.55
C ALA A 22 3.66 -8.16 8.93
N LEU A 23 4.15 -7.40 9.93
CA LEU A 23 4.21 -7.83 11.33
C LEU A 23 2.81 -8.11 11.89
N ARG A 24 1.85 -7.21 11.67
CA ARG A 24 0.48 -7.39 12.14
C ARG A 24 -0.16 -8.64 11.53
N PHE A 25 0.01 -8.86 10.23
CA PHE A 25 -0.55 -10.03 9.54
C PHE A 25 0.05 -11.35 10.08
N ALA A 26 1.37 -11.38 10.29
CA ALA A 26 2.05 -12.53 10.88
C ALA A 26 1.56 -12.82 12.31
N ASN A 27 1.39 -11.80 13.13
CA ASN A 27 0.85 -11.91 14.49
C ASN A 27 -0.62 -12.37 14.52
N GLU A 28 -1.37 -12.14 13.43
CA GLU A 28 -2.74 -12.63 13.25
C GLU A 28 -2.80 -14.03 12.62
N GLY A 29 -1.65 -14.72 12.53
CA GLY A 29 -1.56 -16.12 12.12
C GLY A 29 -1.40 -16.37 10.62
N ALA A 30 -1.10 -15.35 9.83
CA ALA A 30 -0.79 -15.49 8.42
C ALA A 30 0.65 -15.95 8.19
N THR A 31 0.89 -16.67 7.08
CA THR A 31 2.20 -16.79 6.48
C THR A 31 2.39 -15.61 5.53
N VAL A 32 3.37 -14.76 5.81
CA VAL A 32 3.61 -13.52 5.08
C VAL A 32 4.84 -13.64 4.19
N LEU A 33 4.69 -13.36 2.90
CA LEU A 33 5.79 -13.16 1.98
C LEU A 33 5.97 -11.64 1.77
N ALA A 34 6.95 -11.09 2.47
CA ALA A 34 7.26 -9.67 2.50
C ALA A 34 8.31 -9.32 1.43
N THR A 35 8.02 -8.33 0.58
CA THR A 35 8.92 -7.92 -0.49
C THR A 35 9.25 -6.43 -0.44
N ASP A 36 10.48 -6.10 -0.81
CA ASP A 36 10.99 -4.72 -0.92
C ASP A 36 12.25 -4.70 -1.79
N ILE A 37 12.64 -3.53 -2.25
CA ILE A 37 13.94 -3.31 -2.91
C ILE A 37 15.11 -3.30 -1.92
N ASN A 38 14.86 -2.99 -0.64
CA ASN A 38 15.85 -2.91 0.42
C ASN A 38 16.01 -4.25 1.14
N GLU A 39 16.99 -5.02 0.68
CA GLU A 39 17.26 -6.37 1.18
C GLU A 39 17.70 -6.39 2.65
N ASP A 40 18.55 -5.45 3.06
CA ASP A 40 19.08 -5.41 4.44
C ASP A 40 17.94 -5.25 5.47
N ARG A 41 17.01 -4.32 5.19
CA ARG A 41 15.84 -4.13 6.06
C ARG A 41 14.87 -5.31 6.04
N LEU A 42 14.79 -6.04 4.92
CA LEU A 42 14.01 -7.27 4.86
C LEU A 42 14.62 -8.37 5.74
N ILE A 43 15.96 -8.47 5.77
CA ILE A 43 16.66 -9.41 6.67
C ILE A 43 16.32 -9.11 8.14
N ASP A 44 16.27 -7.84 8.51
CA ASP A 44 15.90 -7.46 9.87
C ASP A 44 14.42 -7.76 10.15
N LEU A 45 13.51 -7.46 9.24
CA LEU A 45 12.08 -7.80 9.37
C LEU A 45 11.87 -9.31 9.60
N LYS A 46 12.60 -10.15 8.88
CA LYS A 46 12.50 -11.62 9.01
C LYS A 46 12.84 -12.11 10.42
N LYS A 47 13.76 -11.43 11.13
CA LYS A 47 14.15 -11.78 12.51
C LYS A 47 13.06 -11.46 13.53
N GLU A 48 12.09 -10.60 13.18
CA GLU A 48 11.06 -10.13 14.10
C GLU A 48 9.88 -11.11 14.23
N ASN A 49 9.66 -12.00 13.23
CA ASN A 49 8.58 -12.99 13.29
C ASN A 49 8.82 -14.16 12.34
N ASP A 50 8.77 -15.39 12.86
CA ASP A 50 9.03 -16.64 12.12
C ASP A 50 8.01 -16.91 10.99
N ASN A 51 6.82 -16.32 11.04
CA ASN A 51 5.81 -16.42 10.00
C ASN A 51 6.08 -15.50 8.79
N ILE A 52 7.16 -14.72 8.83
CA ILE A 52 7.54 -13.81 7.74
C ILE A 52 8.69 -14.43 6.94
N GLN A 53 8.45 -14.63 5.67
CA GLN A 53 9.48 -14.90 4.66
C GLN A 53 9.72 -13.61 3.87
N THR A 54 10.95 -13.38 3.43
CA THR A 54 11.33 -12.16 2.74
C THR A 54 11.98 -12.45 1.40
N MET A 55 11.72 -11.59 0.42
CA MET A 55 12.36 -11.64 -0.89
C MET A 55 12.57 -10.22 -1.43
N LYS A 56 13.79 -9.94 -1.91
CA LYS A 56 14.05 -8.71 -2.64
C LYS A 56 13.26 -8.69 -3.93
N LEU A 57 12.58 -7.58 -4.21
CA LEU A 57 11.76 -7.42 -5.40
C LEU A 57 11.62 -5.93 -5.75
N ASP A 58 11.99 -5.58 -6.95
CA ASP A 58 11.55 -4.33 -7.57
C ASP A 58 10.18 -4.55 -8.24
N ALA A 59 9.12 -4.08 -7.59
CA ALA A 59 7.75 -4.22 -8.10
C ALA A 59 7.48 -3.42 -9.39
N THR A 60 8.43 -2.59 -9.85
CA THR A 60 8.37 -1.87 -11.14
C THR A 60 9.04 -2.66 -12.27
N ASN A 61 9.81 -3.70 -11.93
CA ASN A 61 10.50 -4.55 -12.89
C ASN A 61 9.61 -5.74 -13.28
N LYS A 62 9.09 -5.73 -14.50
CA LYS A 62 8.20 -6.77 -15.02
C LYS A 62 8.79 -8.16 -14.87
N ASN A 63 10.05 -8.37 -15.28
CA ASN A 63 10.68 -9.68 -15.27
C ASN A 63 10.86 -10.23 -13.84
N GLU A 64 11.24 -9.36 -12.89
CA GLU A 64 11.35 -9.74 -11.48
C GLU A 64 9.99 -10.12 -10.90
N VAL A 65 8.93 -9.33 -11.20
CA VAL A 65 7.57 -9.62 -10.74
C VAL A 65 7.05 -10.93 -11.31
N GLU A 66 7.24 -11.19 -12.60
CA GLU A 66 6.84 -12.46 -13.25
C GLU A 66 7.57 -13.65 -12.63
N ALA A 67 8.90 -13.55 -12.47
CA ALA A 67 9.71 -14.57 -11.82
C ALA A 67 9.27 -14.82 -10.38
N PHE A 68 9.11 -13.76 -9.57
CA PHE A 68 8.61 -13.83 -8.20
C PHE A 68 7.25 -14.50 -8.13
N CYS A 69 6.28 -14.02 -8.89
CA CYS A 69 4.93 -14.55 -8.86
C CYS A 69 4.87 -16.02 -9.33
N SER A 70 5.78 -16.47 -10.21
CA SER A 70 5.84 -17.88 -10.62
C SER A 70 6.18 -18.83 -9.48
N THR A 71 6.92 -18.37 -8.46
CA THR A 71 7.28 -19.17 -7.28
C THR A 71 6.16 -19.29 -6.24
N VAL A 72 5.11 -18.48 -6.36
CA VAL A 72 4.01 -18.42 -5.38
C VAL A 72 2.85 -19.32 -5.85
N ASP A 73 2.61 -20.44 -5.18
CA ASP A 73 1.52 -21.36 -5.57
C ASP A 73 0.15 -20.94 -5.06
N LYS A 74 0.07 -20.53 -3.81
CA LYS A 74 -1.19 -20.21 -3.12
C LYS A 74 -1.11 -18.81 -2.52
N ILE A 75 -2.10 -17.99 -2.81
CA ILE A 75 -2.22 -16.66 -2.26
C ILE A 75 -3.68 -16.37 -1.89
N ASP A 76 -3.88 -15.78 -0.72
CA ASP A 76 -5.18 -15.36 -0.19
C ASP A 76 -5.33 -13.85 -0.23
N VAL A 77 -4.23 -13.12 0.00
CA VAL A 77 -4.24 -11.66 0.08
C VAL A 77 -3.02 -11.07 -0.61
N LEU A 78 -3.23 -10.02 -1.41
CA LEU A 78 -2.20 -9.09 -1.86
C LEU A 78 -2.40 -7.75 -1.14
N PHE A 79 -1.44 -7.37 -0.30
CA PHE A 79 -1.35 -6.02 0.24
C PHE A 79 -0.25 -5.25 -0.50
N HIS A 80 -0.66 -4.27 -1.32
CA HIS A 80 0.26 -3.51 -2.15
C HIS A 80 0.45 -2.10 -1.60
N ALA A 81 1.65 -1.83 -1.08
CA ALA A 81 2.02 -0.55 -0.45
C ALA A 81 3.15 0.19 -1.16
N VAL A 82 3.57 -0.28 -2.35
CA VAL A 82 4.59 0.44 -3.13
C VAL A 82 4.08 1.83 -3.47
N GLY A 83 4.92 2.83 -3.28
CA GLY A 83 4.56 4.20 -3.60
C GLY A 83 5.71 5.18 -3.42
N PHE A 84 5.66 6.23 -4.24
CA PHE A 84 6.57 7.34 -4.23
C PHE A 84 5.78 8.65 -4.18
N VAL A 85 6.26 9.60 -3.35
CA VAL A 85 5.64 10.91 -3.18
C VAL A 85 6.50 11.96 -3.86
N HIS A 86 6.10 12.38 -5.05
CA HIS A 86 6.65 13.59 -5.68
C HIS A 86 6.11 14.84 -4.98
N HIS A 87 6.98 15.85 -4.79
CA HIS A 87 6.62 17.13 -4.22
C HIS A 87 6.75 18.21 -5.29
N GLY A 88 5.66 18.86 -5.66
CA GLY A 88 5.65 19.93 -6.65
C GLY A 88 4.28 20.13 -7.27
N THR A 89 4.13 21.27 -7.94
CA THR A 89 3.00 21.60 -8.81
C THR A 89 3.16 20.91 -10.17
N ILE A 90 2.24 21.16 -11.12
CA ILE A 90 2.38 20.65 -12.48
C ILE A 90 3.61 21.22 -13.21
N LEU A 91 4.03 22.45 -12.86
CA LEU A 91 5.18 23.11 -13.48
C LEU A 91 6.52 22.58 -12.93
N ASP A 92 6.50 21.96 -11.75
CA ASP A 92 7.69 21.37 -11.10
C ASP A 92 7.86 19.88 -11.46
N CYS A 93 6.94 19.30 -12.23
CA CYS A 93 6.94 17.89 -12.60
C CYS A 93 7.33 17.74 -14.07
N ASP A 94 8.57 17.37 -14.32
CA ASP A 94 9.03 17.04 -15.67
C ASP A 94 8.53 15.66 -16.15
N GLU A 95 8.81 15.33 -17.42
CA GLU A 95 8.35 14.06 -18.03
C GLU A 95 8.95 12.82 -17.35
N ASN A 96 10.19 12.92 -16.84
CA ASN A 96 10.84 11.80 -16.16
C ASN A 96 10.18 11.55 -14.81
N GLU A 97 9.91 12.60 -14.04
CA GLU A 97 9.24 12.51 -12.75
C GLU A 97 7.79 12.06 -12.89
N PHE A 98 7.10 12.54 -13.94
CA PHE A 98 5.77 12.07 -14.30
C PHE A 98 5.79 10.56 -14.56
N SER A 99 6.64 10.11 -15.49
CA SER A 99 6.78 8.72 -15.89
C SER A 99 7.20 7.83 -14.71
N ARG A 100 8.16 8.27 -13.89
CA ARG A 100 8.59 7.58 -12.68
C ARG A 100 7.44 7.41 -11.69
N SER A 101 6.66 8.47 -11.45
CA SER A 101 5.55 8.44 -10.51
C SER A 101 4.45 7.47 -10.97
N ILE A 102 4.12 7.46 -12.27
CA ILE A 102 3.20 6.48 -12.85
C ILE A 102 3.75 5.05 -12.70
N ASN A 103 5.03 4.85 -13.03
CA ASN A 103 5.66 3.54 -12.98
C ASN A 103 5.67 2.97 -11.54
N VAL A 104 6.10 3.78 -10.57
CA VAL A 104 6.19 3.33 -9.18
C VAL A 104 4.81 3.16 -8.56
N ASN A 105 3.88 4.11 -8.72
CA ASN A 105 2.63 4.09 -7.98
C ASN A 105 1.53 3.27 -8.66
N VAL A 106 1.46 3.24 -10.00
CA VAL A 106 0.34 2.64 -10.74
C VAL A 106 0.77 1.36 -11.43
N PHE A 107 1.88 1.40 -12.19
CA PHE A 107 2.31 0.25 -12.96
C PHE A 107 2.76 -0.91 -12.06
N SER A 108 3.40 -0.64 -10.93
CA SER A 108 3.73 -1.67 -9.95
C SER A 108 2.48 -2.39 -9.40
N ALA A 109 1.41 -1.65 -9.12
CA ALA A 109 0.13 -2.23 -8.69
C ALA A 109 -0.49 -3.10 -9.79
N TYR A 110 -0.41 -2.64 -11.05
CA TYR A 110 -0.84 -3.43 -12.20
C TYR A 110 -0.02 -4.71 -12.32
N LEU A 111 1.30 -4.65 -12.30
CA LEU A 111 2.16 -5.83 -12.45
C LEU A 111 1.87 -6.88 -11.37
N MET A 112 1.85 -6.46 -10.11
CA MET A 112 1.58 -7.38 -8.99
C MET A 112 0.18 -7.99 -9.09
N THR A 113 -0.84 -7.17 -9.33
CA THR A 113 -2.22 -7.65 -9.42
C THR A 113 -2.41 -8.56 -10.62
N HIS A 114 -1.90 -8.20 -11.81
CA HIS A 114 -2.03 -8.98 -13.04
C HIS A 114 -1.46 -10.40 -12.88
N ASN A 115 -0.32 -10.54 -12.20
CA ASN A 115 0.34 -11.83 -12.01
C ASN A 115 -0.25 -12.67 -10.87
N ILE A 116 -0.85 -12.04 -9.85
CA ILE A 116 -1.44 -12.73 -8.70
C ILE A 116 -2.91 -13.09 -8.91
N LEU A 117 -3.69 -12.23 -9.56
CA LEU A 117 -5.12 -12.41 -9.77
C LEU A 117 -5.50 -13.78 -10.38
N PRO A 118 -4.83 -14.31 -11.40
CA PRO A 118 -5.16 -15.63 -11.95
C PRO A 118 -5.11 -16.77 -10.93
N LYS A 119 -4.24 -16.66 -9.91
CA LYS A 119 -4.14 -17.66 -8.84
C LYS A 119 -5.31 -17.57 -7.86
N MET A 120 -5.77 -16.35 -7.56
CA MET A 120 -6.96 -16.10 -6.76
C MET A 120 -8.24 -16.57 -7.50
N LEU A 121 -8.35 -16.29 -8.80
CA LEU A 121 -9.46 -16.73 -9.65
C LEU A 121 -9.60 -18.25 -9.69
N LYS A 122 -8.48 -18.97 -9.81
CA LYS A 122 -8.46 -20.46 -9.75
C LYS A 122 -9.06 -20.98 -8.46
N LYS A 123 -8.88 -20.25 -7.36
CA LYS A 123 -9.34 -20.59 -6.01
C LYS A 123 -10.75 -20.07 -5.73
N LYS A 124 -11.27 -19.18 -6.57
CA LYS A 124 -12.52 -18.43 -6.40
C LYS A 124 -12.60 -17.71 -5.05
N LYS A 125 -11.47 -17.24 -4.56
CA LYS A 125 -11.35 -16.47 -3.31
C LYS A 125 -10.06 -15.67 -3.29
N GLY A 126 -10.16 -14.36 -2.98
CA GLY A 126 -9.00 -13.52 -2.81
C GLY A 126 -9.36 -12.13 -2.30
N SER A 127 -8.41 -11.49 -1.62
CA SER A 127 -8.52 -10.09 -1.20
C SER A 127 -7.32 -9.30 -1.69
N ILE A 128 -7.56 -8.20 -2.39
CA ILE A 128 -6.55 -7.25 -2.84
C ILE A 128 -6.75 -5.96 -2.09
N VAL A 129 -5.71 -5.48 -1.42
CA VAL A 129 -5.73 -4.22 -0.66
C VAL A 129 -4.63 -3.32 -1.19
N ILE A 130 -5.00 -2.18 -1.73
CA ILE A 130 -4.09 -1.20 -2.34
C ILE A 130 -3.96 0.02 -1.43
N VAL A 131 -2.75 0.43 -1.11
CA VAL A 131 -2.50 1.67 -0.38
C VAL A 131 -2.53 2.86 -1.35
N SER A 132 -3.65 3.57 -1.33
CA SER A 132 -3.84 4.83 -2.04
C SER A 132 -3.47 6.03 -1.14
N SER A 133 -4.26 7.07 -1.10
CA SER A 133 -4.09 8.25 -0.23
C SER A 133 -5.37 9.07 -0.14
N ALA A 134 -5.57 9.79 0.96
CA ALA A 134 -6.55 10.88 1.02
C ALA A 134 -6.23 11.98 0.00
N ALA A 135 -4.94 12.26 -0.23
CA ALA A 135 -4.48 13.13 -1.33
C ALA A 135 -4.62 12.39 -2.68
N SER A 136 -5.82 12.42 -3.24
CA SER A 136 -6.23 11.75 -4.48
C SER A 136 -7.43 12.49 -5.10
N ASN A 137 -8.36 11.77 -5.71
CA ASN A 137 -9.66 12.34 -6.11
C ASN A 137 -10.59 12.66 -4.92
N VAL A 138 -10.20 12.29 -3.70
CA VAL A 138 -10.97 12.63 -2.49
C VAL A 138 -10.64 14.03 -2.00
N LYS A 139 -9.33 14.37 -1.94
CA LYS A 139 -8.87 15.71 -1.55
C LYS A 139 -7.67 16.14 -2.36
N GLY A 140 -7.72 17.35 -2.92
CA GLY A 140 -6.55 18.04 -3.45
C GLY A 140 -5.60 18.44 -2.32
N ALA A 141 -4.30 18.21 -2.52
CA ALA A 141 -3.27 18.64 -1.57
C ALA A 141 -2.24 19.51 -2.31
N PRO A 142 -1.82 20.66 -1.73
CA PRO A 142 -0.81 21.51 -2.35
C PRO A 142 0.48 20.76 -2.62
N ASN A 143 1.10 21.07 -3.75
CA ASN A 143 2.38 20.48 -4.19
C ASN A 143 2.34 18.93 -4.26
N ARG A 144 1.21 18.37 -4.72
CA ARG A 144 1.00 16.92 -4.88
C ARG A 144 0.39 16.59 -6.25
N PHE A 145 0.72 17.37 -7.28
CA PHE A 145 0.13 17.20 -8.61
C PHE A 145 0.18 15.75 -9.08
N ILE A 146 1.37 15.23 -9.41
CA ILE A 146 1.47 13.87 -9.96
C ILE A 146 1.20 12.78 -8.91
N TYR A 147 1.55 13.02 -7.64
CA TYR A 147 1.22 12.08 -6.57
C TYR A 147 -0.29 11.88 -6.44
N GLY A 148 -1.05 12.97 -6.32
CA GLY A 148 -2.53 12.91 -6.23
C GLY A 148 -3.16 12.26 -7.46
N THR A 149 -2.64 12.57 -8.66
CA THR A 149 -3.07 11.96 -9.93
C THR A 149 -2.87 10.44 -9.90
N THR A 150 -1.69 9.95 -9.49
CA THR A 150 -1.43 8.50 -9.41
C THR A 150 -2.30 7.80 -8.36
N LYS A 151 -2.55 8.44 -7.21
CA LYS A 151 -3.41 7.89 -6.16
C LYS A 151 -4.89 7.89 -6.56
N ALA A 152 -5.34 8.87 -7.33
CA ALA A 152 -6.66 8.85 -7.96
C ALA A 152 -6.81 7.72 -9.00
N ALA A 153 -5.76 7.46 -9.78
CA ALA A 153 -5.73 6.32 -10.71
C ALA A 153 -5.87 4.98 -9.97
N LEU A 154 -5.19 4.80 -8.81
CA LEU A 154 -5.36 3.61 -7.98
C LEU A 154 -6.79 3.44 -7.45
N ASN A 155 -7.50 4.52 -7.15
CA ASN A 155 -8.90 4.46 -6.72
C ASN A 155 -9.81 3.95 -7.85
N GLY A 156 -9.56 4.35 -9.09
CA GLY A 156 -10.23 3.81 -10.29
C GLY A 156 -9.87 2.34 -10.53
N PHE A 157 -8.58 1.99 -10.42
CA PHE A 157 -8.06 0.63 -10.55
C PHE A 157 -8.76 -0.35 -9.60
N VAL A 158 -8.88 0.02 -8.32
CA VAL A 158 -9.56 -0.80 -7.31
C VAL A 158 -11.02 -1.07 -7.67
N LYS A 159 -11.75 -0.05 -8.12
CA LYS A 159 -13.16 -0.19 -8.52
C LYS A 159 -13.33 -1.09 -9.74
N ALA A 160 -12.45 -0.96 -10.73
CA ALA A 160 -12.46 -1.79 -11.93
C ALA A 160 -12.22 -3.27 -11.60
N ILE A 161 -11.16 -3.59 -10.85
CA ILE A 161 -10.88 -4.97 -10.42
C ILE A 161 -12.03 -5.54 -9.59
N ALA A 162 -12.60 -4.74 -8.69
CA ALA A 162 -13.70 -5.19 -7.84
C ALA A 162 -14.93 -5.59 -8.66
N ILE A 163 -15.38 -4.72 -9.58
CA ILE A 163 -16.61 -4.99 -10.36
C ILE A 163 -16.43 -6.15 -11.35
N ASP A 164 -15.23 -6.26 -11.95
CA ASP A 164 -14.95 -7.30 -12.94
C ASP A 164 -14.91 -8.70 -12.31
N HIS A 165 -14.48 -8.81 -11.04
CA HIS A 165 -14.16 -10.10 -10.40
C HIS A 165 -14.95 -10.40 -9.11
N VAL A 166 -15.95 -9.58 -8.75
CA VAL A 166 -16.77 -9.85 -7.54
C VAL A 166 -17.51 -11.20 -7.62
N LYS A 167 -17.99 -11.59 -8.80
CA LYS A 167 -18.67 -12.87 -9.02
C LYS A 167 -17.72 -14.07 -8.95
N ASP A 168 -16.44 -13.83 -9.10
CA ASP A 168 -15.38 -14.84 -8.97
C ASP A 168 -14.84 -14.98 -7.54
N GLY A 169 -15.46 -14.29 -6.58
CA GLY A 169 -15.06 -14.33 -5.17
C GLY A 169 -13.83 -13.47 -4.85
N ILE A 170 -13.51 -12.48 -5.67
CA ILE A 170 -12.39 -11.56 -5.45
C ILE A 170 -12.92 -10.25 -4.89
N ARG A 171 -12.31 -9.79 -3.81
CA ARG A 171 -12.50 -8.45 -3.26
C ARG A 171 -11.28 -7.59 -3.56
N CYS A 172 -11.52 -6.34 -3.90
CA CYS A 172 -10.45 -5.36 -4.10
C CYS A 172 -10.84 -4.04 -3.43
N ASN A 173 -10.02 -3.55 -2.49
CA ASN A 173 -10.31 -2.35 -1.71
C ASN A 173 -9.08 -1.44 -1.63
N ALA A 174 -9.29 -0.14 -1.49
CA ALA A 174 -8.23 0.81 -1.21
C ALA A 174 -8.26 1.26 0.25
N ILE A 175 -7.08 1.48 0.83
CA ILE A 175 -6.88 2.25 2.04
C ILE A 175 -6.37 3.63 1.63
N LEU A 176 -6.98 4.69 2.15
CA LEU A 176 -6.64 6.07 1.88
C LEU A 176 -6.15 6.76 3.15
N PRO A 177 -4.85 6.62 3.50
CA PRO A 177 -4.30 7.27 4.67
C PRO A 177 -4.26 8.80 4.53
N GLY A 178 -4.38 9.49 5.66
CA GLY A 178 -3.86 10.83 5.84
C GLY A 178 -2.34 10.83 5.97
N THR A 179 -1.80 11.72 6.82
CA THR A 179 -0.36 11.71 7.09
C THR A 179 -0.02 10.64 8.13
N VAL A 180 0.88 9.73 7.76
CA VAL A 180 1.36 8.63 8.61
C VAL A 180 2.82 8.87 8.97
N GLU A 181 3.17 8.71 10.24
CA GLU A 181 4.53 8.87 10.76
C GLU A 181 5.38 7.66 10.33
N THR A 182 6.14 7.84 9.28
CA THR A 182 6.98 6.80 8.65
C THR A 182 8.36 7.34 8.36
N PRO A 183 9.39 6.49 8.19
CA PRO A 183 10.73 6.94 7.77
C PRO A 183 10.71 7.78 6.48
N SER A 184 9.84 7.44 5.53
CA SER A 184 9.66 8.23 4.30
C SER A 184 9.06 9.62 4.55
N TRP A 185 8.13 9.75 5.49
CA TRP A 185 7.60 11.05 5.90
C TRP A 185 8.66 11.86 6.65
N GLU A 186 9.37 11.25 7.58
CA GLU A 186 10.43 11.90 8.35
C GLU A 186 11.55 12.43 7.45
N GLY A 187 11.97 11.64 6.45
CA GLY A 187 12.93 12.08 5.45
C GLY A 187 12.48 13.36 4.71
N ARG A 188 11.17 13.45 4.36
CA ARG A 188 10.64 14.67 3.71
C ARG A 188 10.56 15.87 4.65
N VAL A 189 10.24 15.67 5.91
CA VAL A 189 10.26 16.74 6.93
C VAL A 189 11.69 17.27 7.10
N ASN A 190 12.68 16.38 7.25
CA ASN A 190 14.06 16.74 7.46
C ASN A 190 14.72 17.45 6.24
N MET A 191 14.15 17.28 5.04
CA MET A 191 14.60 17.98 3.82
C MET A 191 13.90 19.32 3.58
N ALA A 192 12.93 19.72 4.42
CA ALA A 192 12.29 21.02 4.31
C ALA A 192 13.23 22.15 4.79
N GLU A 193 13.03 23.37 4.29
CA GLU A 193 13.79 24.56 4.74
C GLU A 193 13.61 24.80 6.25
N ASP A 194 12.40 24.60 6.77
CA ASP A 194 12.09 24.62 8.20
C ASP A 194 11.42 23.29 8.60
N PRO A 195 12.19 22.33 9.12
CA PRO A 195 11.64 21.02 9.54
C PRO A 195 10.62 21.11 10.69
N ILE A 196 10.77 22.12 11.58
CA ILE A 196 9.85 22.29 12.71
C ILE A 196 8.50 22.76 12.20
N GLN A 197 8.48 23.78 11.35
CA GLN A 197 7.25 24.28 10.75
C GLN A 197 6.62 23.21 9.84
N ALA A 198 7.41 22.51 9.04
CA ALA A 198 6.92 21.43 8.18
C ALA A 198 6.25 20.32 8.98
N ARG A 199 6.81 19.91 10.13
CA ARG A 199 6.19 18.93 11.05
C ARG A 199 4.87 19.44 11.58
N SER A 200 4.82 20.69 12.04
CA SER A 200 3.61 21.34 12.53
C SER A 200 2.51 21.37 11.46
N ASP A 201 2.85 21.75 10.23
CA ASP A 201 1.93 21.82 9.10
C ASP A 201 1.36 20.44 8.73
N PHE A 202 2.20 19.39 8.79
CA PHE A 202 1.74 18.02 8.56
C PHE A 202 0.76 17.56 9.65
N ILE A 203 1.00 17.89 10.92
CA ILE A 203 0.12 17.57 12.03
C ILE A 203 -1.20 18.31 11.89
N ALA A 204 -1.16 19.61 11.60
CA ALA A 204 -2.34 20.46 11.48
C ALA A 204 -3.31 20.06 10.35
N ARG A 205 -2.86 19.24 9.40
CA ARG A 205 -3.75 18.70 8.34
C ARG A 205 -4.84 17.79 8.89
N GLN A 206 -4.54 17.03 9.94
CA GLN A 206 -5.49 16.11 10.55
C GLN A 206 -6.27 16.82 11.66
N ALA A 207 -7.62 16.82 11.56
CA ALA A 207 -8.47 17.40 12.58
C ALA A 207 -8.25 16.78 13.97
N MET A 208 -7.77 15.53 14.03
CA MET A 208 -7.39 14.87 15.29
C MET A 208 -6.13 15.47 15.94
N GLY A 209 -5.41 16.40 15.29
CA GLY A 209 -4.25 17.08 15.86
C GLY A 209 -3.00 16.21 16.04
N ARG A 210 -2.92 15.07 15.35
CA ARG A 210 -1.76 14.16 15.35
C ARG A 210 -1.58 13.43 14.02
N LEU A 211 -0.41 12.85 13.84
CA LEU A 211 -0.15 11.90 12.75
C LEU A 211 -0.73 10.52 13.10
N ALA A 212 -1.07 9.76 12.07
CA ALA A 212 -1.36 8.35 12.26
C ALA A 212 -0.07 7.55 12.46
N GLN A 213 -0.14 6.47 13.22
CA GLN A 213 0.92 5.48 13.30
C GLN A 213 0.71 4.39 12.24
N PRO A 214 1.80 3.78 11.71
CA PRO A 214 1.70 2.68 10.73
C PRO A 214 0.80 1.53 11.19
N GLU A 215 0.76 1.24 12.49
CA GLU A 215 -0.04 0.19 13.12
C GLU A 215 -1.55 0.46 13.02
N GLU A 216 -1.97 1.73 12.96
CA GLU A 216 -3.37 2.10 12.76
C GLU A 216 -3.81 1.73 11.33
N ILE A 217 -2.93 1.94 10.34
CA ILE A 217 -3.17 1.51 8.96
C ILE A 217 -3.20 -0.02 8.86
N ALA A 218 -2.25 -0.70 9.53
CA ALA A 218 -2.18 -2.15 9.59
C ALA A 218 -3.45 -2.79 10.20
N SER A 219 -4.10 -2.10 11.15
CA SER A 219 -5.35 -2.56 11.76
C SER A 219 -6.50 -2.59 10.75
N LEU A 220 -6.65 -1.54 9.94
CA LEU A 220 -7.63 -1.50 8.85
C LEU A 220 -7.28 -2.49 7.73
N ALA A 221 -5.99 -2.62 7.39
CA ALA A 221 -5.51 -3.61 6.44
C ALA A 221 -5.87 -5.04 6.89
N THR A 222 -5.74 -5.34 8.19
CA THR A 222 -6.11 -6.64 8.77
C THR A 222 -7.60 -6.93 8.59
N TYR A 223 -8.47 -5.95 8.81
CA TYR A 223 -9.91 -6.09 8.56
C TYR A 223 -10.18 -6.40 7.08
N LEU A 224 -9.63 -5.62 6.16
CA LEU A 224 -9.85 -5.79 4.72
C LEU A 224 -9.25 -7.10 4.17
N ALA A 225 -8.20 -7.63 4.78
CA ALA A 225 -7.57 -8.90 4.45
C ALA A 225 -8.32 -10.11 5.02
N SER A 226 -9.12 -9.93 6.07
CA SER A 226 -9.82 -11.00 6.78
C SER A 226 -11.18 -11.34 6.14
N ASP A 227 -11.76 -12.47 6.56
CA ASP A 227 -13.10 -12.86 6.15
C ASP A 227 -14.20 -12.00 6.83
N GLU A 228 -13.87 -11.18 7.84
CA GLU A 228 -14.79 -10.22 8.44
C GLU A 228 -15.25 -9.13 7.46
N SER A 229 -14.51 -8.91 6.38
CA SER A 229 -14.84 -7.94 5.34
C SER A 229 -15.41 -8.58 4.05
N ASP A 230 -16.01 -9.78 4.13
CA ASP A 230 -16.50 -10.52 2.96
C ASP A 230 -17.57 -9.75 2.17
N PHE A 231 -18.27 -8.80 2.78
CA PHE A 231 -19.26 -7.95 2.10
C PHE A 231 -18.68 -6.57 1.70
N VAL A 232 -17.35 -6.41 1.73
CA VAL A 232 -16.67 -5.14 1.44
C VAL A 232 -15.78 -5.30 0.21
N THR A 233 -16.17 -4.69 -0.91
CA THR A 233 -15.38 -4.66 -2.14
C THR A 233 -15.63 -3.36 -2.93
N GLY A 234 -14.64 -2.88 -3.67
CA GLY A 234 -14.69 -1.65 -4.45
C GLY A 234 -14.66 -0.36 -3.60
N THR A 235 -14.36 -0.47 -2.30
CA THR A 235 -14.45 0.65 -1.36
C THR A 235 -13.14 1.42 -1.24
N LEU A 236 -13.30 2.72 -0.98
CA LEU A 236 -12.21 3.66 -0.70
C LEU A 236 -12.27 3.98 0.80
N ASN A 237 -11.42 3.31 1.58
CA ASN A 237 -11.48 3.36 3.04
C ASN A 237 -10.56 4.47 3.55
N LEU A 238 -11.15 5.61 3.92
CA LEU A 238 -10.43 6.73 4.53
C LEU A 238 -9.98 6.37 5.95
N ILE A 239 -8.72 6.70 6.25
CA ILE A 239 -8.11 6.66 7.58
C ILE A 239 -7.14 7.83 7.69
N ASP A 240 -7.68 9.03 7.88
CA ASP A 240 -6.98 10.29 7.64
C ASP A 240 -7.03 11.28 8.83
N GLY A 241 -7.55 10.85 9.96
CA GLY A 241 -7.67 11.71 11.15
C GLY A 241 -8.54 12.95 10.94
N GLY A 242 -9.49 12.88 9.98
CA GLY A 242 -10.39 13.98 9.64
C GLY A 242 -9.79 15.02 8.69
N TRP A 243 -8.71 14.68 7.96
CA TRP A 243 -8.12 15.61 6.99
C TRP A 243 -9.06 15.98 5.84
N THR A 244 -9.98 15.09 5.48
CA THR A 244 -10.92 15.29 4.36
C THR A 244 -12.25 15.91 4.76
N LEU A 245 -12.46 16.17 6.05
CA LEU A 245 -13.65 16.87 6.57
C LEU A 245 -13.69 18.35 6.21
#